data_134cfe3aa83503659fdc6f14a760d9f9
#
_entry.id   134cfe3aa83503659fdc6f14a760d9f9
#
_cell.length_a   1.000
_cell.length_b   1.000
_cell.length_c   1.000
_cell.angle_alpha   90.00
_cell.angle_beta   90.00
_cell.angle_gamma   90.00
#
_symmetry.space_group_name_H-M   'P 1'
#
loop_
_entity.id
_entity.type
_entity.pdbx_description
1 polymer ?
#
loop_
_entity_poly.entity_id
_entity_poly.type
_entity_poly.pdbx_seq_one_letter_code
_entity_poly.pdbx_strand_id
1 'polypeptide(L)' 'MATYPVVNQQTGEQKEVVMSVHKWDSWREDNPDWERDYSHPSTMPSLGVE' A
#
# COMPACT_ATOMS: atom_id res chain seq x y z
N MET A 1 4.83 0.62 13.64
CA MET A 1 3.84 0.30 12.61
C MET A 1 4.23 0.96 11.33
N ALA A 2 3.84 0.38 10.24
CA ALA A 2 4.23 0.88 8.92
C ALA A 2 3.01 1.40 8.19
N THR A 3 3.22 2.41 7.35
CA THR A 3 2.16 2.95 6.51
C THR A 3 2.26 2.32 5.13
N TYR A 4 1.15 1.81 4.66
CA TYR A 4 1.09 1.16 3.35
C TYR A 4 0.11 1.91 2.46
N PRO A 5 0.59 2.56 1.42
CA PRO A 5 -0.31 3.18 0.45
C PRO A 5 -0.92 2.09 -0.42
N VAL A 6 -2.22 2.16 -0.61
CA VAL A 6 -2.93 1.15 -1.40
C VAL A 6 -3.85 1.84 -2.40
N VAL A 7 -4.15 1.14 -3.46
CA VAL A 7 -5.05 1.65 -4.48
C VAL A 7 -6.07 0.57 -4.81
N ASN A 8 -7.31 0.99 -4.96
CA ASN A 8 -8.39 0.09 -5.35
C ASN A 8 -8.37 -0.08 -6.86
N GLN A 9 -8.24 -1.30 -7.32
CA GLN A 9 -8.14 -1.55 -8.75
C GLN A 9 -9.46 -1.40 -9.49
N GLN A 10 -10.57 -1.48 -8.77
CA GLN A 10 -11.86 -1.35 -9.41
C GLN A 10 -12.27 0.09 -9.59
N THR A 11 -12.01 0.92 -8.58
CA THR A 11 -12.45 2.31 -8.62
C THR A 11 -11.31 3.29 -8.81
N GLY A 12 -10.08 2.84 -8.57
CA GLY A 12 -8.94 3.74 -8.66
C GLY A 12 -8.73 4.57 -7.41
N GLU A 13 -9.45 4.27 -6.35
CA GLU A 13 -9.33 5.04 -5.13
C GLU A 13 -7.99 4.75 -4.46
N GLN A 14 -7.37 5.78 -3.91
CA GLN A 14 -6.09 5.65 -3.23
C GLN A 14 -6.25 6.03 -1.77
N LYS A 15 -5.60 5.27 -0.90
CA LYS A 15 -5.61 5.60 0.51
C LYS A 15 -4.38 5.00 1.19
N GLU A 16 -4.18 5.37 2.43
CA GLU A 16 -3.08 4.83 3.22
C GLU A 16 -3.64 4.08 4.40
N VAL A 17 -3.05 2.93 4.70
CA VAL A 17 -3.44 2.16 5.88
C VAL A 17 -2.20 1.99 6.75
N VAL A 18 -2.42 2.01 8.06
CA VAL A 18 -1.32 1.87 9.02
C VAL A 18 -1.50 0.58 9.77
N MET A 19 -0.52 -0.31 9.67
CA MET A 19 -0.60 -1.60 10.35
C MET A 19 0.76 -2.25 10.34
N SER A 20 0.91 -3.32 11.12
CA SER A 20 2.16 -4.07 11.12
C SER A 20 2.21 -4.97 9.89
N VAL A 21 3.40 -5.46 9.58
CA VAL A 21 3.58 -6.29 8.40
C VAL A 21 2.74 -7.56 8.49
N HIS A 22 2.56 -8.10 9.69
CA HIS A 22 1.74 -9.30 9.84
C HIS A 22 0.28 -9.03 9.50
N LYS A 23 -0.20 -7.88 9.94
CA LYS A 23 -1.56 -7.50 9.62
C LYS A 23 -1.72 -7.18 8.16
N TRP A 24 -0.67 -6.63 7.55
CA TRP A 24 -0.70 -6.28 6.14
C TRP A 24 -0.97 -7.51 5.28
N ASP A 25 -0.30 -8.62 5.58
CA ASP A 25 -0.52 -9.83 4.82
C ASP A 25 -1.97 -10.30 4.89
N SER A 26 -2.54 -10.30 6.09
CA SER A 26 -3.93 -10.70 6.25
C SER A 26 -4.88 -9.72 5.57
N TRP A 27 -4.58 -8.44 5.69
CA TRP A 27 -5.42 -7.41 5.10
C TRP A 27 -5.46 -7.54 3.58
N ARG A 28 -4.34 -7.87 2.97
CA ARG A 28 -4.29 -8.05 1.51
C ARG A 28 -5.17 -9.20 1.08
N GLU A 29 -5.19 -10.27 1.83
CA GLU A 29 -6.01 -11.42 1.49
C GLU A 29 -7.50 -11.12 1.66
N ASP A 30 -7.83 -10.31 2.66
CA ASP A 30 -9.22 -9.92 2.86
C ASP A 30 -9.70 -8.91 1.84
N ASN A 31 -8.78 -8.16 1.26
CA ASN A 31 -9.13 -7.07 0.34
C ASN A 31 -8.38 -7.24 -0.97
N PRO A 32 -8.72 -8.24 -1.77
CA PRO A 32 -7.97 -8.51 -2.99
C PRO A 32 -8.09 -7.42 -4.04
N ASP A 33 -9.11 -6.57 -3.92
CA ASP A 33 -9.27 -5.46 -4.87
C ASP A 33 -8.29 -4.34 -4.58
N TRP A 34 -7.67 -4.33 -3.42
CA TRP A 34 -6.72 -3.31 -3.05
C TRP A 34 -5.31 -3.84 -3.22
N GLU A 35 -4.46 -3.06 -3.84
CA GLU A 35 -3.07 -3.43 -3.99
C GLU A 35 -2.18 -2.31 -3.50
N ARG A 36 -0.94 -2.65 -3.23
CA ARG A 36 0.01 -1.63 -2.81
C ARG A 36 0.26 -0.67 -3.95
N ASP A 37 0.21 0.61 -3.63
CA ASP A 37 0.37 1.65 -4.63
C ASP A 37 1.85 1.97 -4.77
N TYR A 38 2.48 1.40 -5.77
CA TYR A 38 3.90 1.57 -5.96
C TYR A 38 4.27 2.93 -6.54
N SER A 39 3.30 3.67 -7.02
CA SER A 39 3.58 5.00 -7.53
C SER A 39 3.47 6.06 -6.45
N HIS A 40 3.01 5.68 -5.27
CA HIS A 40 2.87 6.63 -4.17
C HIS A 40 4.24 6.94 -3.57
N PRO A 41 4.52 8.20 -3.25
CA PRO A 41 5.84 8.55 -2.72
C PRO A 41 6.23 7.77 -1.47
N SER A 42 5.28 7.40 -0.66
CA SER A 42 5.57 6.63 0.55
C SER A 42 6.08 5.24 0.24
N THR A 43 5.72 4.71 -0.92
CA THR A 43 6.16 3.39 -1.32
C THR A 43 7.52 3.43 -1.97
N MET A 44 7.81 4.51 -2.68
CA MET A 44 9.05 4.59 -3.40
C MET A 44 10.15 5.02 -2.46
N PRO A 45 11.08 4.17 -2.19
CA PRO A 45 12.19 4.57 -1.35
C PRO A 45 12.96 5.63 -2.10
N SER A 46 13.74 6.27 -1.44
CA SER A 46 14.44 7.35 -2.01
C SER A 46 15.42 6.96 -3.05
N LEU A 47 15.09 5.93 -3.75
CA LEU A 47 15.92 5.49 -4.74
C LEU A 47 16.16 6.58 -5.64
N GLY A 48 16.95 6.60 -6.32
CA GLY A 48 17.21 7.59 -7.23
C GLY A 48 17.89 8.70 -6.67
N VAL A 49 18.02 8.68 -5.63
CA VAL A 49 18.60 9.70 -5.10
C VAL A 49 19.94 9.75 -5.34
N GLU A 50 19.92 9.44 -5.73
CA GLU A 50 20.85 9.46 -5.98
C GLU A 50 21.17 9.64 -6.14
#